data_0f132e44a3a78edd03ce9dd8f19669b4
#
_entry.id   0f132e44a3a78edd03ce9dd8f19669b4
#
_cell.length_a   1.000
_cell.length_b   1.000
_cell.length_c   1.000
_cell.angle_alpha   90.00
_cell.angle_beta   90.00
_cell.angle_gamma   90.00
#
_symmetry.space_group_name_H-M   'P 1'
#
loop_
_entity.id
_entity.type
_entity.pdbx_description
1 polymer ?
#
loop_
_entity_poly.entity_id
_entity_poly.type
_entity_poly.pdbx_seq_one_letter_code
_entity_poly.pdbx_strand_id
1 'polypeptide(L)'
;MTFRKIVPPLVALVLTLPLAASAAASYRDVLDTPARDSAFAAKSLLNGVANAGQRIVAVGQRGHIVLSDDGGKTWTQAKVPVSSDLVAVYFPTPAKGWAVGHDGIVLHSADSGATWTRQLDGRSAGELMASYYAAQAAKGALGPADSAAALVDETKRIGAQGAENAFLDVWFADENNGFIV
;
A
#
# COMPACT_ATOMS: atom_id res chain seq x y z
N MET A 1 -70.63 -23.89 52.55
CA MET A 1 -69.67 -22.76 52.40
C MET A 1 -68.49 -23.26 51.65
N THR A 2 -68.39 -22.91 50.36
CA THR A 2 -67.32 -23.36 49.45
C THR A 2 -66.39 -22.20 49.22
N PHE A 3 -65.12 -22.27 49.67
CA PHE A 3 -64.09 -21.25 49.44
C PHE A 3 -63.44 -21.47 48.07
N ARG A 4 -63.65 -20.52 47.16
CA ARG A 4 -62.97 -20.46 45.86
C ARG A 4 -61.60 -19.80 46.06
N LYS A 5 -60.50 -20.55 45.80
CA LYS A 5 -59.13 -20.01 45.78
C LYS A 5 -58.97 -19.16 44.53
N ILE A 6 -58.68 -17.88 44.69
CA ILE A 6 -58.31 -16.99 43.63
C ILE A 6 -56.77 -17.11 43.42
N VAL A 7 -56.37 -17.63 42.29
CA VAL A 7 -54.95 -17.66 41.87
C VAL A 7 -54.67 -16.39 41.09
N PRO A 8 -53.70 -15.55 41.48
CA PRO A 8 -53.37 -14.34 40.71
C PRO A 8 -52.64 -14.71 39.41
N PRO A 9 -52.85 -13.95 38.32
CA PRO A 9 -52.16 -14.20 37.05
C PRO A 9 -50.68 -13.86 37.18
N LEU A 10 -49.85 -14.81 36.75
CA LEU A 10 -48.41 -14.64 36.64
C LEU A 10 -48.14 -13.70 35.47
N VAL A 11 -47.71 -12.44 35.73
CA VAL A 11 -47.27 -11.50 34.71
C VAL A 11 -45.83 -11.86 34.35
N ALA A 12 -45.63 -12.51 33.22
CA ALA A 12 -44.29 -12.76 32.67
C ALA A 12 -43.74 -11.45 32.07
N LEU A 13 -42.76 -10.86 32.74
CA LEU A 13 -42.00 -9.71 32.23
C LEU A 13 -41.04 -10.23 31.17
N VAL A 14 -41.37 -10.05 29.89
CA VAL A 14 -40.46 -10.35 28.76
C VAL A 14 -39.46 -9.20 28.66
N LEU A 15 -38.24 -9.41 29.14
CA LEU A 15 -37.14 -8.49 29.01
C LEU A 15 -36.54 -8.64 27.57
N THR A 16 -36.96 -7.80 26.62
CA THR A 16 -36.35 -7.74 25.31
C THR A 16 -35.02 -6.96 25.41
N LEU A 17 -33.89 -7.67 25.48
CA LEU A 17 -32.57 -7.06 25.29
C LEU A 17 -32.42 -6.67 23.81
N PRO A 18 -32.09 -5.41 23.52
CA PRO A 18 -31.73 -5.03 22.16
C PRO A 18 -30.44 -5.77 21.77
N LEU A 19 -30.52 -6.61 20.74
CA LEU A 19 -29.36 -7.20 20.11
C LEU A 19 -28.62 -6.03 19.41
N ALA A 20 -27.60 -5.48 20.06
CA ALA A 20 -26.71 -4.52 19.41
C ALA A 20 -26.01 -5.28 18.27
N ALA A 21 -26.45 -5.02 17.04
CA ALA A 21 -25.74 -5.49 15.86
C ALA A 21 -24.34 -4.84 15.90
N SER A 22 -23.33 -5.62 16.26
CA SER A 22 -21.95 -5.24 16.08
C SER A 22 -21.76 -5.00 14.58
N ALA A 23 -21.66 -3.73 14.16
CA ALA A 23 -21.23 -3.42 12.81
C ALA A 23 -19.83 -4.03 12.66
N ALA A 24 -19.74 -5.10 11.88
CA ALA A 24 -18.46 -5.65 11.50
C ALA A 24 -17.66 -4.51 10.86
N ALA A 25 -16.52 -4.15 11.47
CA ALA A 25 -15.64 -3.16 10.88
C ALA A 25 -15.27 -3.66 9.47
N SER A 26 -15.68 -2.92 8.45
CA SER A 26 -15.34 -3.28 7.08
C SER A 26 -13.81 -3.26 6.97
N TYR A 27 -13.24 -4.37 6.51
CA TYR A 27 -11.83 -4.43 6.18
C TYR A 27 -11.54 -3.30 5.17
N ARG A 28 -10.57 -2.45 5.49
CA ARG A 28 -10.06 -1.44 4.56
C ARG A 28 -8.77 -1.98 3.95
N ASP A 29 -8.70 -1.90 2.63
CA ASP A 29 -7.51 -2.26 1.88
C ASP A 29 -6.31 -1.41 2.35
N VAL A 30 -5.14 -2.03 2.47
CA VAL A 30 -3.90 -1.36 2.86
C VAL A 30 -3.49 -0.26 1.87
N LEU A 31 -3.85 -0.41 0.60
CA LEU A 31 -3.65 0.59 -0.45
C LEU A 31 -4.55 1.83 -0.27
N ASP A 32 -5.65 1.72 0.45
CA ASP A 32 -6.60 2.83 0.69
C ASP A 32 -6.60 3.29 2.17
N THR A 33 -5.65 2.78 2.94
CA THR A 33 -5.50 3.10 4.36
C THR A 33 -4.15 3.79 4.58
N PRO A 34 -4.11 5.08 4.97
CA PRO A 34 -2.87 5.78 5.27
C PRO A 34 -2.07 5.10 6.40
N ALA A 35 -0.74 5.21 6.33
CA ALA A 35 0.13 4.80 7.42
C ALA A 35 -0.28 5.48 8.73
N ARG A 36 -0.42 4.70 9.79
CA ARG A 36 -0.81 5.22 11.09
C ARG A 36 0.39 5.89 11.77
N ASP A 37 0.18 7.08 12.34
CA ASP A 37 1.19 7.73 13.17
C ASP A 37 1.52 6.86 14.39
N SER A 38 2.83 6.68 14.65
CA SER A 38 3.34 5.83 15.72
C SER A 38 4.62 6.40 16.32
N ALA A 39 4.65 6.55 17.64
CA ALA A 39 5.88 6.86 18.36
C ALA A 39 6.97 5.77 18.23
N PHE A 40 6.61 4.61 17.71
CA PHE A 40 7.50 3.46 17.48
C PHE A 40 7.84 3.25 16.00
N ALA A 41 7.46 4.15 15.09
CA ALA A 41 7.73 3.98 13.65
C ALA A 41 9.22 3.75 13.37
N ALA A 42 10.12 4.52 13.98
CA ALA A 42 11.57 4.36 13.86
C ALA A 42 12.14 3.11 14.60
N LYS A 43 11.32 2.41 15.37
CA LYS A 43 11.67 1.16 16.07
C LYS A 43 10.98 -0.04 15.47
N SER A 44 10.20 0.14 14.41
CA SER A 44 9.57 -0.94 13.65
C SER A 44 10.58 -1.58 12.70
N LEU A 45 10.17 -2.64 12.00
CA LEU A 45 11.00 -3.23 10.96
C LEU A 45 11.11 -2.25 9.79
N LEU A 46 12.34 -1.78 9.54
CA LEU A 46 12.72 -0.95 8.40
C LEU A 46 13.51 -1.80 7.42
N ASN A 47 13.13 -1.76 6.14
CA ASN A 47 13.65 -2.63 5.09
C ASN A 47 14.61 -1.91 4.16
N GLY A 48 14.45 -0.60 3.97
CA GLY A 48 15.25 0.19 3.04
C GLY A 48 15.65 1.54 3.65
N VAL A 49 16.80 2.06 3.21
CA VAL A 49 17.30 3.37 3.61
C VAL A 49 18.00 4.04 2.44
N ALA A 50 17.79 5.35 2.27
CA ALA A 50 18.44 6.19 1.28
C ALA A 50 18.74 7.60 1.85
N ASN A 51 19.62 8.32 1.16
CA ASN A 51 19.87 9.71 1.46
C ASN A 51 19.13 10.63 0.47
N ALA A 52 18.34 11.57 1.00
CA ALA A 52 17.78 12.70 0.28
C ALA A 52 18.63 13.94 0.59
N GLY A 53 19.80 14.05 -0.06
CA GLY A 53 20.82 15.02 0.32
C GLY A 53 21.43 14.72 1.69
N GLN A 54 21.20 15.62 2.67
CA GLN A 54 21.65 15.43 4.05
C GLN A 54 20.65 14.64 4.91
N ARG A 55 19.40 14.52 4.45
CA ARG A 55 18.35 13.79 5.16
C ARG A 55 18.48 12.29 4.92
N ILE A 56 18.38 11.52 5.98
CA ILE A 56 18.23 10.06 5.91
C ILE A 56 16.73 9.74 5.86
N VAL A 57 16.33 8.92 4.90
CA VAL A 57 14.97 8.42 4.73
C VAL A 57 15.00 6.91 4.86
N ALA A 58 14.24 6.34 5.80
CA ALA A 58 14.12 4.91 5.96
C ALA A 58 12.67 4.47 5.83
N VAL A 59 12.44 3.34 5.14
CA VAL A 59 11.11 2.81 4.83
C VAL A 59 10.94 1.40 5.38
N GLY A 60 9.70 1.01 5.70
CA GLY A 60 9.45 -0.32 6.24
C GLY A 60 7.99 -0.70 6.32
N GLN A 61 7.70 -1.57 7.30
CA GLN A 61 6.37 -2.17 7.43
C GLN A 61 5.27 -1.13 7.69
N ARG A 62 4.05 -1.48 7.31
CA ARG A 62 2.82 -0.69 7.52
C ARG A 62 2.88 0.72 6.92
N GLY A 63 3.63 0.90 5.83
CA GLY A 63 3.82 2.19 5.17
C GLY A 63 4.68 3.16 5.99
N HIS A 64 5.40 2.71 7.03
CA HIS A 64 6.23 3.61 7.80
C HIS A 64 7.38 4.13 6.96
N ILE A 65 7.47 5.44 6.87
CA ILE A 65 8.62 6.18 6.37
C ILE A 65 9.06 7.12 7.48
N VAL A 66 10.34 7.05 7.85
CA VAL A 66 10.92 7.89 8.91
C VAL A 66 12.11 8.67 8.38
N LEU A 67 12.25 9.89 8.88
CA LEU A 67 13.18 10.89 8.41
C LEU A 67 14.11 11.32 9.56
N SER A 68 15.40 11.47 9.26
CA SER A 68 16.36 12.04 10.19
C SER A 68 17.19 13.13 9.50
N ASP A 69 17.26 14.30 10.11
CA ASP A 69 18.06 15.44 9.67
C ASP A 69 19.34 15.64 10.51
N ASP A 70 19.62 14.74 11.46
CA ASP A 70 20.71 14.85 12.43
C ASP A 70 21.63 13.61 12.49
N GLY A 71 21.69 12.86 11.37
CA GLY A 71 22.52 11.68 11.24
C GLY A 71 22.00 10.47 12.01
N GLY A 72 20.67 10.34 12.12
CA GLY A 72 20.02 9.19 12.76
C GLY A 72 19.83 9.30 14.27
N LYS A 73 20.10 10.46 14.88
CA LYS A 73 19.92 10.66 16.32
C LYS A 73 18.44 10.81 16.69
N THR A 74 17.71 11.58 15.90
CA THR A 74 16.24 11.72 16.04
C THR A 74 15.54 11.39 14.73
N TRP A 75 14.28 10.93 14.86
CA TRP A 75 13.48 10.47 13.73
C TRP A 75 12.07 11.06 13.83
N THR A 76 11.55 11.50 12.68
CA THR A 76 10.16 11.92 12.50
C THR A 76 9.49 11.05 11.46
N GLN A 77 8.20 10.77 11.62
CA GLN A 77 7.43 9.98 10.65
C GLN A 77 6.87 10.88 9.56
N ALA A 78 7.05 10.49 8.29
CA ALA A 78 6.44 11.14 7.14
C ALA A 78 4.96 10.75 6.99
N LYS A 79 4.19 11.57 6.26
CA LYS A 79 2.81 11.24 5.88
C LYS A 79 2.81 10.39 4.63
N VAL A 80 2.22 9.19 4.73
CA VAL A 80 2.16 8.18 3.66
C VAL A 80 0.72 7.77 3.44
N PRO A 81 0.23 7.75 2.18
CA PRO A 81 -1.18 7.52 1.89
C PRO A 81 -1.63 6.06 1.93
N VAL A 82 -0.70 5.13 2.18
CA VAL A 82 -0.93 3.67 2.23
C VAL A 82 -0.33 3.06 3.48
N SER A 83 -0.77 1.86 3.84
CA SER A 83 -0.20 1.06 4.92
C SER A 83 0.40 -0.27 4.42
N SER A 84 0.68 -0.39 3.13
CA SER A 84 1.44 -1.49 2.54
C SER A 84 2.87 -1.50 3.06
N ASP A 85 3.47 -2.68 3.20
CA ASP A 85 4.87 -2.80 3.61
C ASP A 85 5.79 -2.31 2.50
N LEU A 86 6.68 -1.37 2.83
CA LEU A 86 7.66 -0.81 1.91
C LEU A 86 8.98 -1.58 2.02
N VAL A 87 9.62 -1.84 0.88
CA VAL A 87 10.82 -2.69 0.77
C VAL A 87 12.04 -1.89 0.42
N ALA A 88 11.96 -1.00 -0.56
CA ALA A 88 13.09 -0.22 -1.04
C ALA A 88 12.75 1.27 -1.21
N VAL A 89 13.77 2.12 -1.16
CA VAL A 89 13.67 3.56 -1.36
C VAL A 89 14.90 4.09 -2.07
N TYR A 90 14.72 5.01 -3.01
CA TYR A 90 15.80 5.61 -3.77
C TYR A 90 15.54 7.10 -4.04
N PHE A 91 16.59 7.90 -3.96
CA PHE A 91 16.57 9.34 -4.25
C PHE A 91 17.63 9.67 -5.30
N PRO A 92 17.25 9.82 -6.60
CA PRO A 92 18.21 10.29 -7.65
C PRO A 92 18.62 11.75 -7.43
N THR A 93 17.79 12.53 -6.76
CA THR A 93 18.10 13.92 -6.36
C THR A 93 17.72 14.14 -4.90
N PRO A 94 18.24 15.16 -4.24
CA PRO A 94 17.87 15.45 -2.84
C PRO A 94 16.35 15.65 -2.63
N ALA A 95 15.64 16.16 -3.63
CA ALA A 95 14.22 16.50 -3.53
C ALA A 95 13.30 15.34 -3.93
N LYS A 96 13.65 14.61 -5.01
CA LYS A 96 12.79 13.61 -5.61
C LYS A 96 13.22 12.20 -5.23
N GLY A 97 12.28 11.39 -4.78
CA GLY A 97 12.52 10.02 -4.39
C GLY A 97 11.33 9.11 -4.61
N TRP A 98 11.60 7.82 -4.70
CA TRP A 98 10.62 6.75 -4.88
C TRP A 98 10.80 5.69 -3.80
N ALA A 99 9.67 5.17 -3.33
CA ALA A 99 9.61 4.01 -2.45
C ALA A 99 8.68 2.96 -3.04
N VAL A 100 9.09 1.70 -2.97
CA VAL A 100 8.34 0.57 -3.52
C VAL A 100 8.16 -0.52 -2.47
N GLY A 101 7.20 -1.42 -2.70
CA GLY A 101 6.97 -2.51 -1.77
C GLY A 101 5.85 -3.46 -2.17
N HIS A 102 5.24 -4.07 -1.16
CA HIS A 102 4.14 -4.99 -1.33
C HIS A 102 2.93 -4.33 -1.99
N ASP A 103 1.99 -5.14 -2.45
CA ASP A 103 0.78 -4.70 -3.15
C ASP A 103 1.06 -3.92 -4.45
N GLY A 104 2.28 -4.07 -5.02
CA GLY A 104 2.72 -3.37 -6.21
C GLY A 104 2.79 -1.85 -6.03
N ILE A 105 3.00 -1.38 -4.79
CA ILE A 105 3.01 0.05 -4.49
C ILE A 105 4.25 0.75 -5.03
N VAL A 106 4.05 1.89 -5.67
CA VAL A 106 5.08 2.86 -6.02
C VAL A 106 4.66 4.22 -5.47
N LEU A 107 5.42 4.72 -4.52
CA LEU A 107 5.26 6.05 -3.95
C LEU A 107 6.31 6.99 -4.53
N HIS A 108 5.91 8.25 -4.73
CA HIS A 108 6.79 9.33 -5.17
C HIS A 108 6.74 10.49 -4.16
N SER A 109 7.90 11.04 -3.86
CA SER A 109 8.08 12.27 -3.09
C SER A 109 8.81 13.31 -3.93
N ALA A 110 8.43 14.59 -3.78
CA ALA A 110 9.07 15.74 -4.41
C ALA A 110 9.65 16.74 -3.38
N ASP A 111 9.63 16.36 -2.09
CA ASP A 111 9.98 17.24 -0.96
C ASP A 111 10.94 16.56 0.03
N SER A 112 11.92 15.82 -0.50
CA SER A 112 12.94 15.11 0.29
C SER A 112 12.31 14.08 1.25
N GLY A 113 11.21 13.44 0.86
CA GLY A 113 10.54 12.39 1.61
C GLY A 113 9.59 12.88 2.70
N ALA A 114 9.32 14.19 2.81
CA ALA A 114 8.42 14.71 3.83
C ALA A 114 6.97 14.29 3.59
N THR A 115 6.54 14.28 2.31
CA THR A 115 5.24 13.77 1.89
C THR A 115 5.36 12.83 0.70
N TRP A 116 4.42 11.90 0.58
CA TRP A 116 4.41 10.86 -0.43
C TRP A 116 3.06 10.78 -1.13
N THR A 117 3.09 10.59 -2.42
CA THR A 117 1.90 10.34 -3.25
C THR A 117 2.00 8.97 -3.89
N ARG A 118 0.86 8.27 -4.02
CA ARG A 118 0.82 7.00 -4.77
C ARG A 118 0.88 7.31 -6.26
N GLN A 119 1.91 6.82 -6.93
CA GLN A 119 2.10 6.93 -8.37
C GLN A 119 1.53 5.72 -9.10
N LEU A 120 1.69 4.51 -8.52
CA LEU A 120 1.21 3.25 -9.06
C LEU A 120 0.87 2.30 -7.92
N ASP A 121 -0.02 1.35 -8.16
CA ASP A 121 -0.23 0.18 -7.33
C ASP A 121 -0.53 -1.05 -8.19
N GLY A 122 -0.50 -2.24 -7.60
CA GLY A 122 -0.68 -3.50 -8.31
C GLY A 122 -2.03 -3.64 -9.01
N ARG A 123 -3.06 -2.89 -8.56
CA ARG A 123 -4.39 -2.89 -9.20
C ARG A 123 -4.36 -2.22 -10.58
N SER A 124 -3.50 -1.21 -10.74
CA SER A 124 -3.37 -0.43 -11.99
C SER A 124 -2.15 -0.83 -12.83
N ALA A 125 -1.14 -1.44 -12.23
CA ALA A 125 0.10 -1.84 -12.91
C ALA A 125 -0.16 -2.85 -14.05
N GLY A 126 -1.03 -3.83 -13.81
CA GLY A 126 -1.37 -4.84 -14.81
C GLY A 126 -2.05 -4.28 -16.04
N GLU A 127 -3.00 -3.37 -15.86
CA GLU A 127 -3.70 -2.70 -16.96
C GLU A 127 -2.75 -1.80 -17.75
N LEU A 128 -1.87 -1.05 -17.06
CA LEU A 128 -0.85 -0.22 -17.68
C LEU A 128 0.10 -1.07 -18.55
N MET A 129 0.62 -2.18 -18.03
CA MET A 129 1.49 -3.09 -18.78
C MET A 129 0.78 -3.70 -19.99
N ALA A 130 -0.42 -4.23 -19.80
CA ALA A 130 -1.18 -4.85 -20.89
C ALA A 130 -1.45 -3.86 -22.03
N SER A 131 -1.83 -2.63 -21.70
CA SER A 131 -2.06 -1.55 -22.68
C SER A 131 -0.78 -1.17 -23.42
N TYR A 132 0.33 -1.03 -22.70
CA TYR A 132 1.63 -0.69 -23.30
C TYR A 132 2.09 -1.76 -24.27
N TYR A 133 2.12 -3.03 -23.86
CA TYR A 133 2.62 -4.11 -24.72
C TYR A 133 1.68 -4.40 -25.89
N ALA A 134 0.36 -4.27 -25.74
CA ALA A 134 -0.56 -4.33 -26.87
C ALA A 134 -0.29 -3.24 -27.91
N ALA A 135 -0.03 -2.01 -27.46
CA ALA A 135 0.32 -0.90 -28.36
C ALA A 135 1.67 -1.11 -29.05
N GLN A 136 2.67 -1.69 -28.39
CA GLN A 136 3.96 -2.02 -29.00
C GLN A 136 3.85 -3.18 -29.99
N ALA A 137 3.04 -4.18 -29.70
CA ALA A 137 2.75 -5.29 -30.62
C ALA A 137 2.11 -4.77 -31.92
N ALA A 138 1.12 -3.89 -31.80
CA ALA A 138 0.45 -3.28 -32.97
C ALA A 138 1.40 -2.46 -33.86
N LYS A 139 2.51 -1.93 -33.31
CA LYS A 139 3.56 -1.22 -34.04
C LYS A 139 4.65 -2.15 -34.61
N GLY A 140 4.59 -3.45 -34.33
CA GLY A 140 5.63 -4.42 -34.69
C GLY A 140 6.94 -4.24 -33.91
N ALA A 141 6.91 -3.51 -32.76
CA ALA A 141 8.10 -3.17 -31.99
C ALA A 141 8.58 -4.29 -31.06
N LEU A 142 7.83 -5.39 -30.93
CA LEU A 142 8.13 -6.52 -30.04
C LEU A 142 8.77 -7.72 -30.74
N GLY A 143 9.23 -7.54 -31.99
CA GLY A 143 9.82 -8.63 -32.77
C GLY A 143 8.79 -9.52 -33.46
N PRO A 144 9.08 -10.83 -33.69
CA PRO A 144 8.18 -11.75 -34.38
C PRO A 144 6.79 -11.83 -33.72
N ALA A 145 5.74 -12.01 -34.53
CA ALA A 145 4.35 -11.97 -34.09
C ALA A 145 4.05 -12.96 -32.95
N ASP A 146 4.60 -14.17 -33.01
CA ASP A 146 4.38 -15.21 -31.99
C ASP A 146 5.00 -14.80 -30.64
N SER A 147 6.19 -14.18 -30.65
CA SER A 147 6.86 -13.66 -29.45
C SER A 147 6.10 -12.46 -28.87
N ALA A 148 5.58 -11.59 -29.73
CA ALA A 148 4.78 -10.45 -29.33
C ALA A 148 3.45 -10.89 -28.67
N ALA A 149 2.79 -11.90 -29.24
CA ALA A 149 1.56 -12.45 -28.67
C ALA A 149 1.81 -13.08 -27.29
N ALA A 150 2.86 -13.90 -27.16
CA ALA A 150 3.23 -14.52 -25.89
C ALA A 150 3.52 -13.46 -24.79
N LEU A 151 4.20 -12.37 -25.14
CA LEU A 151 4.49 -11.27 -24.20
C LEU A 151 3.21 -10.54 -23.78
N VAL A 152 2.29 -10.27 -24.71
CA VAL A 152 0.99 -9.65 -24.38
C VAL A 152 0.16 -10.56 -23.47
N ASP A 153 0.16 -11.86 -23.70
CA ASP A 153 -0.59 -12.80 -22.85
C ASP A 153 0.04 -12.93 -21.47
N GLU A 154 1.36 -12.91 -21.37
CA GLU A 154 2.08 -12.91 -20.09
C GLU A 154 1.77 -11.64 -19.28
N THR A 155 1.73 -10.48 -19.90
CA THR A 155 1.37 -9.23 -19.20
C THR A 155 -0.07 -9.23 -18.70
N LYS A 156 -1.01 -9.84 -19.44
CA LYS A 156 -2.39 -10.04 -18.96
C LYS A 156 -2.43 -10.98 -17.75
N ARG A 157 -1.65 -12.07 -17.80
CA ARG A 157 -1.55 -13.03 -16.70
C ARG A 157 -1.00 -12.36 -15.42
N ILE A 158 0.08 -11.60 -15.53
CA ILE A 158 0.66 -10.84 -14.41
C ILE A 158 -0.36 -9.81 -13.91
N GLY A 159 -1.02 -9.09 -14.81
CA GLY A 159 -2.04 -8.11 -14.47
C GLY A 159 -3.24 -8.69 -13.71
N ALA A 160 -3.62 -9.93 -14.01
CA ALA A 160 -4.69 -10.63 -13.31
C ALA A 160 -4.35 -10.96 -11.84
N GLN A 161 -3.09 -10.98 -11.47
CA GLN A 161 -2.64 -11.15 -10.08
C GLN A 161 -2.84 -9.88 -9.26
N GLY A 162 -2.97 -8.71 -9.92
CA GLY A 162 -3.27 -7.45 -9.25
C GLY A 162 -2.25 -7.09 -8.18
N ALA A 163 -2.72 -6.80 -6.98
CA ALA A 163 -1.90 -6.37 -5.85
C ALA A 163 -1.08 -7.49 -5.18
N GLU A 164 -1.14 -8.73 -5.65
CA GLU A 164 -0.33 -9.84 -5.09
C GLU A 164 1.17 -9.71 -5.41
N ASN A 165 1.53 -8.96 -6.47
CA ASN A 165 2.92 -8.76 -6.87
C ASN A 165 3.56 -7.61 -6.08
N ALA A 166 4.70 -7.88 -5.45
CA ALA A 166 5.51 -6.87 -4.78
C ALA A 166 6.59 -6.34 -5.73
N PHE A 167 6.97 -5.07 -5.55
CA PHE A 167 8.23 -4.54 -6.07
C PHE A 167 9.29 -4.61 -4.97
N LEU A 168 10.44 -5.21 -5.28
CA LEU A 168 11.46 -5.53 -4.31
C LEU A 168 12.63 -4.56 -4.31
N ASP A 169 12.85 -3.84 -5.42
CA ASP A 169 13.90 -2.85 -5.52
C ASP A 169 13.52 -1.72 -6.48
N VAL A 170 14.20 -0.57 -6.33
CA VAL A 170 14.02 0.63 -7.13
C VAL A 170 15.35 1.34 -7.35
N TRP A 171 15.62 1.71 -8.58
CA TRP A 171 16.80 2.47 -8.96
C TRP A 171 16.48 3.46 -10.08
N PHE A 172 17.12 4.63 -10.07
CA PHE A 172 16.97 5.67 -11.06
C PHE A 172 18.32 6.14 -11.60
N ALA A 173 18.43 6.23 -12.92
CA ALA A 173 19.58 6.84 -13.59
C ALA A 173 19.55 8.38 -13.45
N ASP A 174 18.35 8.95 -13.48
CA ASP A 174 18.07 10.37 -13.28
C ASP A 174 16.62 10.52 -12.73
N GLU A 175 16.13 11.75 -12.59
CA GLU A 175 14.80 12.01 -12.03
C GLU A 175 13.61 11.60 -12.94
N ASN A 176 13.85 11.13 -14.16
CA ASN A 176 12.83 10.76 -15.14
C ASN A 176 12.94 9.31 -15.63
N ASN A 177 14.10 8.68 -15.43
CA ASN A 177 14.39 7.35 -15.95
C ASN A 177 14.86 6.42 -14.85
N GLY A 178 14.08 5.39 -14.57
CA GLY A 178 14.37 4.42 -13.54
C GLY A 178 13.75 3.06 -13.80
N PHE A 179 14.05 2.11 -12.91
CA PHE A 179 13.59 0.74 -12.95
C PHE A 179 13.06 0.34 -11.56
N ILE A 180 12.03 -0.46 -11.59
CA ILE A 180 11.49 -1.19 -10.42
C ILE A 180 11.46 -2.67 -10.77
N VAL A 181 11.76 -3.53 -9.83
CA VAL A 181 11.76 -4.98 -10.00
C VAL A 181 11.03 -5.69 -8.87
#